data_59f7a7a9539fd9733ba68ae9322cae61
#
_entry.id   59f7a7a9539fd9733ba68ae9322cae61
#
_cell.length_a   1.000
_cell.length_b   1.000
_cell.length_c   1.000
_cell.angle_alpha   90.00
_cell.angle_beta   90.00
_cell.angle_gamma   90.00
#
_symmetry.space_group_name_H-M   'P 1'
#
loop_
_entity.id
_entity.type
_entity.pdbx_description
1 polymer ?
#
loop_
_entity_poly.entity_id
_entity_poly.type
_entity_poly.pdbx_seq_one_letter_code
_entity_poly.pdbx_strand_id
1 'polypeptide(L)'
;MIIGLGDIYVQIPHRQVAEGVMTEASRHAQAEDGCLSFTFAEVLEEPGHFVVLERWNDERAIERHYRSPAFADYQRSIARLLVRESEYRLHRVQDTSHPVDSVRIVTDQDD
;
A
#
# COMPACT_ATOMS: atom_id res chain seq x y z
N MET A 1 -9.93 8.35 9.67
CA MET A 1 -9.05 7.81 8.60
C MET A 1 -8.49 6.47 9.03
N ILE A 2 -8.41 5.55 8.10
CA ILE A 2 -7.77 4.25 8.31
C ILE A 2 -6.50 4.22 7.49
N ILE A 3 -5.41 3.78 8.10
CA ILE A 3 -4.15 3.53 7.40
C ILE A 3 -3.88 2.04 7.41
N GLY A 4 -3.64 1.46 6.25
CA GLY A 4 -3.21 0.09 6.11
C GLY A 4 -1.75 0.01 5.73
N LEU A 5 -1.04 -0.92 6.35
CA LEU A 5 0.36 -1.21 6.05
C LEU A 5 0.50 -2.71 5.83
N GLY A 6 1.23 -3.08 4.81
CA GLY A 6 1.48 -4.49 4.54
C GLY A 6 2.89 -4.74 4.07
N ASP A 7 3.38 -5.93 4.37
CA ASP A 7 4.66 -6.43 3.87
C ASP A 7 4.38 -7.65 3.00
N ILE A 8 4.94 -7.65 1.80
CA ILE A 8 4.70 -8.66 0.79
C ILE A 8 6.06 -9.12 0.28
N TYR A 9 6.28 -10.44 0.32
CA TYR A 9 7.57 -11.02 -0.06
C TYR A 9 7.36 -11.93 -1.25
N VAL A 10 7.90 -11.53 -2.41
CA VAL A 10 7.74 -12.28 -3.65
C VAL A 10 9.03 -13.01 -4.02
N GLN A 11 8.87 -14.10 -4.74
CA GLN A 11 10.01 -14.85 -5.28
C GLN A 11 10.72 -13.99 -6.32
N ILE A 12 12.02 -13.89 -6.21
CA ILE A 12 12.83 -13.03 -7.08
C ILE A 12 12.57 -13.27 -8.58
N PRO A 13 12.48 -14.54 -9.08
CA PRO A 13 12.19 -14.74 -10.49
C PRO A 13 10.84 -14.22 -10.95
N HIS A 14 9.91 -13.98 -10.02
CA HIS A 14 8.56 -13.50 -10.33
C HIS A 14 8.35 -12.02 -10.02
N ARG A 15 9.42 -11.31 -9.74
CA ARG A 15 9.36 -9.91 -9.32
C ARG A 15 8.67 -9.01 -10.34
N GLN A 16 8.97 -9.17 -11.63
CA GLN A 16 8.32 -8.37 -12.68
C GLN A 16 6.84 -8.66 -12.78
N VAL A 17 6.47 -9.93 -12.69
CA VAL A 17 5.04 -10.31 -12.70
C VAL A 17 4.33 -9.70 -11.51
N ALA A 18 4.94 -9.74 -10.35
CA ALA A 18 4.39 -9.14 -9.13
C ALA A 18 4.18 -7.64 -9.29
N GLU A 19 5.14 -6.94 -9.90
CA GLU A 19 5.00 -5.51 -10.17
C GLU A 19 3.76 -5.20 -11.02
N GLY A 20 3.51 -6.01 -12.04
CA GLY A 20 2.32 -5.86 -12.87
C GLY A 20 1.04 -6.10 -12.10
N VAL A 21 1.00 -7.13 -11.28
CA VAL A 21 -0.15 -7.46 -10.44
C VAL A 21 -0.43 -6.31 -9.46
N MET A 22 0.61 -5.79 -8.81
CA MET A 22 0.50 -4.70 -7.85
C MET A 22 0.07 -3.39 -8.51
N THR A 23 0.63 -3.09 -9.68
CA THR A 23 0.26 -1.89 -10.44
C THR A 23 -1.22 -1.89 -10.78
N GLU A 24 -1.73 -3.02 -11.24
CA GLU A 24 -3.14 -3.15 -11.59
C GLU A 24 -4.03 -3.01 -10.35
N ALA A 25 -3.66 -3.68 -9.25
CA ALA A 25 -4.38 -3.58 -7.99
C ALA A 25 -4.42 -2.15 -7.47
N SER A 26 -3.31 -1.45 -7.55
CA SER A 26 -3.18 -0.06 -7.13
C SER A 26 -4.11 0.85 -7.93
N ARG A 27 -4.15 0.65 -9.24
CA ARG A 27 -5.02 1.43 -10.13
C ARG A 27 -6.49 1.26 -9.77
N HIS A 28 -6.92 0.02 -9.53
CA HIS A 28 -8.30 -0.25 -9.11
C HIS A 28 -8.62 0.38 -7.76
N ALA A 29 -7.72 0.21 -6.79
CA ALA A 29 -7.95 0.74 -5.45
C ALA A 29 -8.05 2.27 -5.46
N GLN A 30 -7.19 2.93 -6.23
CA GLN A 30 -7.19 4.39 -6.32
C GLN A 30 -8.50 4.95 -6.88
N ALA A 31 -9.22 4.18 -7.66
CA ALA A 31 -10.50 4.58 -8.23
C ALA A 31 -11.69 4.33 -7.29
N GLU A 32 -11.49 3.64 -6.20
CA GLU A 32 -12.57 3.31 -5.27
C GLU A 32 -12.94 4.49 -4.38
N ASP A 33 -14.24 4.60 -4.07
CA ASP A 33 -14.74 5.64 -3.18
C ASP A 33 -14.08 5.53 -1.81
N GLY A 34 -13.63 6.67 -1.30
CA GLY A 34 -13.03 6.74 0.02
C GLY A 34 -11.55 6.37 0.07
N CYS A 35 -10.97 5.97 -1.05
CA CYS A 35 -9.53 5.75 -1.11
C CYS A 35 -8.81 7.09 -1.17
N LEU A 36 -8.00 7.39 -0.17
CA LEU A 36 -7.20 8.61 -0.13
C LEU A 36 -5.86 8.40 -0.84
N SER A 37 -5.26 7.23 -0.68
CA SER A 37 -4.05 6.86 -1.40
C SER A 37 -3.87 5.35 -1.34
N PHE A 38 -3.18 4.81 -2.32
CA PHE A 38 -2.85 3.39 -2.37
C PHE A 38 -1.55 3.24 -3.15
N THR A 39 -0.51 2.73 -2.51
CA THR A 39 0.83 2.69 -3.10
C THR A 39 1.53 1.40 -2.72
N PHE A 40 2.14 0.75 -3.70
CA PHE A 40 3.13 -0.30 -3.47
C PHE A 40 4.51 0.29 -3.71
N ALA A 41 5.49 -0.15 -2.94
CA ALA A 41 6.88 0.23 -3.13
C ALA A 41 7.77 -0.95 -2.77
N GLU A 42 8.86 -1.09 -3.49
CA GLU A 42 9.84 -2.11 -3.15
C GLU A 42 10.88 -1.53 -2.19
N VAL A 43 11.26 -2.29 -1.18
CA VAL A 43 12.28 -1.90 -0.22
C VAL A 43 13.65 -1.94 -0.92
N LEU A 44 14.37 -0.82 -0.89
CA LEU A 44 15.59 -0.66 -1.68
C LEU A 44 16.65 -1.72 -1.41
N GLU A 45 16.81 -2.11 -0.17
CA GLU A 45 17.86 -3.05 0.23
C GLU A 45 17.42 -4.51 0.26
N GLU A 46 16.13 -4.75 -0.05
CA GLU A 46 15.56 -6.09 0.04
C GLU A 46 14.79 -6.43 -1.23
N PRO A 47 15.46 -6.85 -2.31
CA PRO A 47 14.75 -7.24 -3.54
C PRO A 47 13.69 -8.28 -3.26
N GLY A 48 12.50 -8.07 -3.83
CA GLY A 48 11.36 -8.95 -3.62
C GLY A 48 10.52 -8.62 -2.40
N HIS A 49 10.98 -7.73 -1.54
CA HIS A 49 10.20 -7.22 -0.42
C HIS A 49 9.48 -5.94 -0.84
N PHE A 50 8.16 -6.00 -0.91
CA PHE A 50 7.32 -4.85 -1.22
C PHE A 50 6.54 -4.46 0.00
N VAL A 51 6.22 -3.18 0.10
CA VAL A 51 5.30 -2.68 1.10
C VAL A 51 4.10 -2.07 0.40
N VAL A 52 2.94 -2.18 1.02
CA VAL A 52 1.75 -1.46 0.59
C VAL A 52 1.39 -0.47 1.69
N LEU A 53 1.10 0.75 1.26
CA LEU A 53 0.63 1.82 2.14
C LEU A 53 -0.69 2.31 1.56
N GLU A 54 -1.74 2.20 2.36
CA GLU A 54 -3.06 2.62 1.92
C GLU A 54 -3.70 3.52 2.96
N ARG A 55 -4.47 4.49 2.49
CA ARG A 55 -5.23 5.40 3.35
C ARG A 55 -6.66 5.48 2.85
N TRP A 56 -7.59 5.37 3.79
CA TRP A 56 -9.02 5.35 3.49
C TRP A 56 -9.75 6.31 4.42
N ASN A 57 -10.83 6.92 3.91
CA ASN A 57 -11.63 7.86 4.69
C ASN A 57 -12.16 7.23 5.98
N ASP A 58 -12.68 6.02 5.88
CA ASP A 58 -13.34 5.35 6.99
C ASP A 58 -13.33 3.83 6.80
N GLU A 59 -13.88 3.14 7.78
CA GLU A 59 -13.93 1.67 7.76
C GLU A 59 -14.81 1.11 6.64
N ARG A 60 -15.88 1.82 6.28
CA ARG A 60 -16.76 1.38 5.20
C ARG A 60 -16.02 1.31 3.87
N ALA A 61 -15.18 2.30 3.61
CA ALA A 61 -14.42 2.36 2.38
C ALA A 61 -13.47 1.16 2.27
N ILE A 62 -12.73 0.86 3.34
CA ILE A 62 -11.78 -0.24 3.30
C ILE A 62 -12.49 -1.59 3.29
N GLU A 63 -13.66 -1.71 3.92
CA GLU A 63 -14.46 -2.93 3.84
C GLU A 63 -14.95 -3.20 2.43
N ARG A 64 -15.42 -2.16 1.73
CA ARG A 64 -15.82 -2.30 0.33
C ARG A 64 -14.63 -2.75 -0.52
N HIS A 65 -13.46 -2.19 -0.26
CA HIS A 65 -12.24 -2.58 -0.96
C HIS A 65 -11.96 -4.08 -0.80
N TYR A 66 -11.97 -4.57 0.43
CA TYR A 66 -11.71 -5.99 0.70
C TYR A 66 -12.76 -6.93 0.12
N ARG A 67 -13.95 -6.45 -0.14
CA ARG A 67 -15.03 -7.24 -0.76
C ARG A 67 -15.06 -7.11 -2.27
N SER A 68 -14.23 -6.26 -2.85
CA SER A 68 -14.27 -6.00 -4.28
C SER A 68 -13.73 -7.19 -5.08
N PRO A 69 -14.27 -7.40 -6.30
CA PRO A 69 -13.71 -8.40 -7.21
C PRO A 69 -12.24 -8.16 -7.54
N ALA A 70 -11.86 -6.89 -7.65
CA ALA A 70 -10.48 -6.52 -7.94
C ALA A 70 -9.52 -6.98 -6.83
N PHE A 71 -9.91 -6.85 -5.57
CA PHE A 71 -9.10 -7.32 -4.47
C PHE A 71 -8.98 -8.85 -4.48
N ALA A 72 -10.08 -9.56 -4.75
CA ALA A 72 -10.05 -11.01 -4.87
C ALA A 72 -9.12 -11.46 -6.00
N ASP A 73 -9.14 -10.77 -7.12
CA ASP A 73 -8.25 -11.05 -8.25
C ASP A 73 -6.79 -10.84 -7.85
N TYR A 74 -6.52 -9.75 -7.17
CA TYR A 74 -5.19 -9.46 -6.65
C TYR A 74 -4.70 -10.59 -5.74
N GLN A 75 -5.52 -11.00 -4.78
CA GLN A 75 -5.14 -12.05 -3.84
C GLN A 75 -4.79 -13.36 -4.55
N ARG A 76 -5.60 -13.76 -5.53
CA ARG A 76 -5.33 -14.98 -6.30
C ARG A 76 -4.04 -14.87 -7.09
N SER A 77 -3.82 -13.74 -7.72
CA SER A 77 -2.66 -13.53 -8.57
C SER A 77 -1.38 -13.46 -7.77
N ILE A 78 -1.39 -12.74 -6.64
CA ILE A 78 -0.19 -12.56 -5.84
C ILE A 78 0.19 -13.83 -5.07
N ALA A 79 -0.80 -14.63 -4.65
CA ALA A 79 -0.56 -15.80 -3.82
C ALA A 79 0.45 -16.78 -4.43
N ARG A 80 0.43 -16.93 -5.74
CA ARG A 80 1.34 -17.84 -6.45
C ARG A 80 2.78 -17.35 -6.49
N LEU A 81 2.98 -16.09 -6.21
CA LEU A 81 4.28 -15.43 -6.38
C LEU A 81 5.00 -15.23 -5.05
N LEU A 82 4.34 -15.53 -3.94
CA LEU A 82 4.85 -15.25 -2.61
C LEU A 82 5.90 -16.26 -2.16
N VAL A 83 6.85 -15.77 -1.34
CA VAL A 83 7.78 -16.61 -0.60
C VAL A 83 7.12 -17.11 0.69
N ARG A 84 6.30 -16.25 1.28
CA ARG A 84 5.61 -16.51 2.55
C ARG A 84 4.36 -15.63 2.61
N GLU A 85 3.52 -15.85 3.61
CA GLU A 85 2.32 -15.06 3.80
C GLU A 85 2.64 -13.57 3.98
N SER A 86 1.79 -12.74 3.40
CA SER A 86 1.86 -11.30 3.59
C SER A 86 1.35 -10.94 4.97
N GLU A 87 1.89 -9.85 5.52
CA GLU A 87 1.47 -9.32 6.80
C GLU A 87 0.78 -7.99 6.59
N TYR A 88 -0.41 -7.82 7.19
CA TYR A 88 -1.18 -6.59 7.08
C TYR A 88 -1.57 -6.08 8.46
N ARG A 89 -1.51 -4.76 8.61
CA ARG A 89 -1.96 -4.08 9.81
C ARG A 89 -2.81 -2.88 9.41
N LEU A 90 -3.91 -2.69 10.13
CA LEU A 90 -4.77 -1.53 9.97
C LEU A 90 -4.67 -0.66 11.22
N HIS A 91 -4.55 0.63 11.00
CA HIS A 91 -4.48 1.61 12.07
C HIS A 91 -5.60 2.62 11.92
N ARG A 92 -6.37 2.80 12.97
CA ARG A 92 -7.39 3.84 13.04
C ARG A 92 -6.71 5.12 13.50
N VAL A 93 -6.80 6.16 12.68
CA VAL A 93 -6.12 7.42 12.95
C VAL A 93 -7.15 8.43 13.42
N GLN A 94 -6.98 8.95 14.64
CA GLN A 94 -7.86 9.95 15.20
C GLN A 94 -7.35 11.36 14.96
N ASP A 95 -6.05 11.54 14.90
CA ASP A 95 -5.44 12.84 14.79
C ASP A 95 -4.14 12.78 13.99
N THR A 96 -3.88 13.84 13.26
CA THR A 96 -2.68 13.95 12.45
C THR A 96 -2.04 15.31 12.76
N SER A 97 -0.78 15.29 13.16
CA SER A 97 -0.03 16.52 13.33
C SER A 97 0.87 16.75 12.12
N HIS A 98 1.10 18.01 11.82
CA HIS A 98 1.94 18.41 10.70
C HIS A 98 3.10 19.25 11.26
N PRO A 99 4.26 18.65 11.55
CA PRO A 99 5.41 19.41 12.06
C PRO A 99 6.04 20.23 10.94
N VAL A 100 5.24 21.12 10.36
CA VAL A 100 5.60 21.89 9.16
C VAL A 100 6.81 22.77 9.39
N ASP A 101 6.92 23.34 10.59
CA ASP A 101 8.01 24.25 10.87
C ASP A 101 9.37 23.56 10.79
N SER A 102 9.47 22.34 11.31
CA SER A 102 10.71 21.57 11.21
C SER A 102 11.07 21.24 9.77
N VAL A 103 10.08 20.83 9.00
CA VAL A 103 10.28 20.51 7.58
C VAL A 103 10.66 21.76 6.79
N ARG A 104 9.99 22.87 7.08
CA ARG A 104 10.23 24.13 6.38
C ARG A 104 11.62 24.69 6.66
N ILE A 105 12.11 24.55 7.91
CA ILE A 105 13.45 25.00 8.28
C ILE A 105 14.50 24.25 7.46
N VAL A 106 14.35 22.93 7.34
CA VAL A 106 15.27 22.11 6.54
C VAL A 106 15.24 22.51 5.08
N THR A 107 14.06 22.78 4.53
CA THR A 107 13.91 23.19 3.13
C THR A 107 14.53 24.55 2.86
N ASP A 108 14.33 25.50 3.79
CA ASP A 108 14.82 26.86 3.65
C ASP A 108 16.36 26.93 3.65
N GLN A 109 17.02 25.98 4.26
CA GLN A 109 18.48 25.92 4.27
C GLN A 109 19.09 25.61 2.91
N ASP A 110 18.30 25.09 1.99
CA ASP A 110 18.73 24.77 0.65
C ASP A 110 18.83 26.01 -0.22
N ASP A 111 18.27 27.11 0.23
CA ASP A 111 18.36 28.38 -0.45
C ASP A 111 19.70 29.04 -0.18
#